data_e0f5ae472489410fd6d5e17e0b3884b0
#
_entry.id   e0f5ae472489410fd6d5e17e0b3884b0
#
_cell.length_a   1.000
_cell.length_b   1.000
_cell.length_c   1.000
_cell.angle_alpha   90.00
_cell.angle_beta   90.00
_cell.angle_gamma   90.00
#
_symmetry.space_group_name_H-M   'P 1'
#
loop_
_entity.id
_entity.type
_entity.pdbx_description
1 polymer ?
#
loop_
_entity_poly.entity_id
_entity_poly.type
_entity_poly.pdbx_seq_one_letter_code
_entity_poly.pdbx_strand_id
1 'polypeptide(L)'
;MELTTFWFAVIAFLWTGYFVLEGFDFGVGMLAPVLSRNEAERKQVLGTIGPVWDGNEVWLITAVGAMFAAFPAWYAGLLSTFYLPIALVLVGLIVRGIGLEWRGKVHSSTGRARADLGILVGSFLPAFLWGAVFADLLHGSATAALAGGIFSLSLCVLHGAVFVALKTSGPVRSRARRTAMITSAVALPAAVVALSGIPGASASVSDWAAAPWLWACALTAMAALSAGIALTWRGRDGWAFAATASSIAGTGAALFGALSPAPLPGLTIAEAASGPYTLNVLTWIGLVALPFVLGYQAWSYWVFRKRLVAEVS
;
A
#
# COMPACT_ATOMS: atom_id res chain seq x y z
N MET A 1 27.25 -5.16 -7.99
CA MET A 1 26.28 -4.24 -7.37
C MET A 1 26.75 -4.00 -5.95
N GLU A 2 26.89 -2.76 -5.54
CA GLU A 2 27.30 -2.44 -4.17
C GLU A 2 26.22 -2.88 -3.18
N LEU A 3 26.60 -3.36 -1.99
CA LEU A 3 25.64 -3.84 -0.97
C LEU A 3 24.65 -2.74 -0.57
N THR A 4 25.09 -1.49 -0.59
CA THR A 4 24.24 -0.32 -0.33
C THR A 4 23.09 -0.23 -1.34
N THR A 5 23.38 -0.29 -2.63
CA THR A 5 22.35 -0.27 -3.69
C THR A 5 21.43 -1.48 -3.61
N PHE A 6 21.98 -2.65 -3.29
CA PHE A 6 21.19 -3.87 -3.10
C PHE A 6 20.18 -3.71 -1.96
N TRP A 7 20.63 -3.24 -0.78
CA TRP A 7 19.75 -3.08 0.37
C TRP A 7 18.71 -1.97 0.17
N PHE A 8 19.06 -0.90 -0.53
CA PHE A 8 18.07 0.10 -0.93
C PHE A 8 16.97 -0.52 -1.81
N ALA A 9 17.34 -1.33 -2.80
CA ALA A 9 16.38 -2.02 -3.66
C ALA A 9 15.52 -3.03 -2.87
N VAL A 10 16.09 -3.75 -1.90
CA VAL A 10 15.33 -4.67 -1.02
C VAL A 10 14.32 -3.90 -0.18
N ILE A 11 14.70 -2.76 0.40
CA ILE A 11 13.79 -1.91 1.19
C ILE A 11 12.69 -1.34 0.29
N ALA A 12 13.03 -0.86 -0.90
CA ALA A 12 12.05 -0.39 -1.89
C ALA A 12 11.04 -1.50 -2.26
N PHE A 13 11.51 -2.73 -2.44
CA PHE A 13 10.67 -3.90 -2.68
C PHE A 13 9.74 -4.19 -1.48
N LEU A 14 10.24 -4.16 -0.26
CA LEU A 14 9.45 -4.39 0.95
C LEU A 14 8.36 -3.32 1.13
N TRP A 15 8.68 -2.05 0.97
CA TRP A 15 7.70 -0.96 0.99
C TRP A 15 6.66 -1.09 -0.12
N THR A 16 7.10 -1.42 -1.32
CA THR A 16 6.20 -1.63 -2.47
C THR A 16 5.26 -2.81 -2.20
N GLY A 17 5.78 -3.91 -1.65
CA GLY A 17 4.99 -5.05 -1.21
C GLY A 17 3.96 -4.68 -0.16
N TYR A 18 4.34 -3.88 0.83
CA TYR A 18 3.42 -3.32 1.82
C TYR A 18 2.29 -2.52 1.15
N PHE A 19 2.60 -1.61 0.23
CA PHE A 19 1.57 -0.82 -0.45
C PHE A 19 0.63 -1.65 -1.31
N VAL A 20 1.12 -2.71 -1.94
CA VAL A 20 0.29 -3.64 -2.72
C VAL A 20 -0.64 -4.44 -1.80
N LEU A 21 -0.12 -4.98 -0.70
CA LEU A 21 -0.86 -5.88 0.18
C LEU A 21 -1.79 -5.12 1.13
N GLU A 22 -1.27 -4.19 1.88
CA GLU A 22 -2.06 -3.35 2.79
C GLU A 22 -2.98 -2.37 2.03
N GLY A 23 -2.61 -1.97 0.82
CA GLY A 23 -3.44 -1.06 0.01
C GLY A 23 -4.84 -1.59 -0.23
N PHE A 24 -5.01 -2.88 -0.55
CA PHE A 24 -6.35 -3.44 -0.67
C PHE A 24 -7.01 -3.67 0.69
N ASP A 25 -6.27 -3.99 1.74
CA ASP A 25 -6.80 -4.16 3.09
C ASP A 25 -7.39 -2.85 3.64
N PHE A 26 -6.69 -1.73 3.45
CA PHE A 26 -7.21 -0.40 3.77
C PHE A 26 -8.48 -0.09 2.96
N GLY A 27 -8.43 -0.38 1.67
CA GLY A 27 -9.60 -0.20 0.80
C GLY A 27 -10.81 -1.00 1.27
N VAL A 28 -10.64 -2.27 1.63
CA VAL A 28 -11.70 -3.13 2.17
C VAL A 28 -12.23 -2.59 3.49
N GLY A 29 -11.33 -2.17 4.41
CA GLY A 29 -11.73 -1.59 5.71
C GLY A 29 -12.61 -0.35 5.55
N MET A 30 -12.23 0.56 4.64
CA MET A 30 -13.01 1.76 4.34
C MET A 30 -14.34 1.44 3.63
N LEU A 31 -14.35 0.45 2.76
CA LEU A 31 -15.51 0.10 1.94
C LEU A 31 -16.50 -0.82 2.65
N ALA A 32 -16.13 -1.47 3.74
CA ALA A 32 -17.02 -2.39 4.44
C ALA A 32 -18.40 -1.77 4.78
N PRO A 33 -18.51 -0.53 5.31
CA PRO A 33 -19.81 0.08 5.54
C PRO A 33 -20.58 0.44 4.27
N VAL A 34 -19.90 0.70 3.16
CA VAL A 34 -20.49 1.11 1.88
C VAL A 34 -21.02 -0.10 1.09
N LEU A 35 -20.28 -1.21 1.13
CA LEU A 35 -20.57 -2.40 0.32
C LEU A 35 -21.57 -3.35 0.97
N SER A 36 -21.75 -3.29 2.30
CA SER A 36 -22.66 -4.18 3.02
C SER A 36 -23.93 -3.48 3.47
N ARG A 37 -25.07 -4.17 3.34
CA ARG A 37 -26.40 -3.69 3.75
C ARG A 37 -26.93 -4.39 5.02
N ASN A 38 -26.32 -5.51 5.39
CA ASN A 38 -26.66 -6.29 6.56
C ASN A 38 -25.40 -6.95 7.15
N GLU A 39 -25.55 -7.63 8.27
CA GLU A 39 -24.45 -8.24 9.00
C GLU A 39 -23.79 -9.40 8.22
N ALA A 40 -24.56 -10.20 7.48
CA ALA A 40 -24.03 -11.29 6.68
C ALA A 40 -23.11 -10.76 5.56
N GLU A 41 -23.54 -9.71 4.85
CA GLU A 41 -22.71 -9.03 3.85
C GLU A 41 -21.49 -8.35 4.48
N ARG A 42 -21.62 -7.79 5.70
CA ARG A 42 -20.50 -7.20 6.43
C ARG A 42 -19.44 -8.24 6.76
N LYS A 43 -19.85 -9.41 7.27
CA LYS A 43 -18.95 -10.55 7.47
C LYS A 43 -18.32 -11.02 6.18
N GLN A 44 -19.08 -11.07 5.07
CA GLN A 44 -18.54 -11.43 3.76
C GLN A 44 -17.45 -10.46 3.30
N VAL A 45 -17.65 -9.14 3.43
CA VAL A 45 -16.66 -8.13 3.03
C VAL A 45 -15.40 -8.21 3.89
N LEU A 46 -15.54 -8.13 5.22
CA LEU A 46 -14.38 -8.17 6.13
C LEU A 46 -13.69 -9.54 6.12
N GLY A 47 -14.44 -10.63 5.88
CA GLY A 47 -13.88 -11.96 5.73
C GLY A 47 -12.93 -12.11 4.52
N THR A 48 -12.97 -11.19 3.55
CA THR A 48 -12.01 -11.21 2.42
C THR A 48 -10.59 -10.94 2.85
N ILE A 49 -10.39 -10.10 3.87
CA ILE A 49 -9.08 -9.73 4.43
C ILE A 49 -8.76 -10.49 5.71
N GLY A 50 -9.76 -11.04 6.41
CA GLY A 50 -9.59 -11.71 7.70
C GLY A 50 -8.41 -12.68 7.81
N PRO A 51 -8.16 -13.55 6.82
CA PRO A 51 -7.06 -14.50 6.86
C PRO A 51 -5.68 -13.94 6.53
N VAL A 52 -5.57 -12.69 6.04
CA VAL A 52 -4.33 -12.17 5.43
C VAL A 52 -3.84 -10.83 5.99
N TRP A 53 -4.74 -10.02 6.61
CA TRP A 53 -4.42 -8.65 7.03
C TRP A 53 -3.22 -8.56 8.00
N ASP A 54 -3.15 -9.46 8.96
CA ASP A 54 -2.06 -9.50 9.95
C ASP A 54 -0.71 -9.83 9.26
N GLY A 55 -0.71 -10.81 8.35
CA GLY A 55 0.47 -11.14 7.55
C GLY A 55 0.89 -10.02 6.60
N ASN A 56 -0.04 -9.19 6.13
CA ASN A 56 0.25 -8.03 5.28
C ASN A 56 0.91 -6.88 6.07
N GLU A 57 0.49 -6.65 7.33
CA GLU A 57 1.13 -5.65 8.21
C GLU A 57 2.61 -5.97 8.51
N VAL A 58 3.00 -7.24 8.50
CA VAL A 58 4.40 -7.66 8.71
C VAL A 58 5.34 -7.05 7.67
N TRP A 59 4.87 -6.75 6.46
CA TRP A 59 5.68 -6.11 5.43
C TRP A 59 6.15 -4.71 5.84
N LEU A 60 5.30 -3.93 6.52
CA LEU A 60 5.70 -2.63 7.08
C LEU A 60 6.79 -2.80 8.14
N ILE A 61 6.58 -3.72 9.08
CA ILE A 61 7.54 -3.97 10.17
C ILE A 61 8.89 -4.42 9.59
N THR A 62 8.85 -5.29 8.59
CA THR A 62 10.06 -5.78 7.91
C THR A 62 10.75 -4.67 7.13
N ALA A 63 10.01 -3.82 6.39
CA ALA A 63 10.56 -2.70 5.64
C ALA A 63 11.24 -1.67 6.57
N VAL A 64 10.55 -1.28 7.63
CA VAL A 64 11.06 -0.31 8.62
C VAL A 64 12.23 -0.90 9.42
N GLY A 65 12.16 -2.19 9.80
CA GLY A 65 13.25 -2.89 10.46
C GLY A 65 14.51 -3.03 9.60
N ALA A 66 14.34 -3.40 8.32
CA ALA A 66 15.43 -3.44 7.35
C ALA A 66 16.05 -2.06 7.11
N MET A 67 15.20 -1.02 7.05
CA MET A 67 15.64 0.38 6.92
C MET A 67 16.44 0.82 8.15
N PHE A 68 15.99 0.51 9.37
CA PHE A 68 16.73 0.78 10.61
C PHE A 68 18.11 0.10 10.61
N ALA A 69 18.17 -1.16 10.18
CA ALA A 69 19.41 -1.93 10.21
C ALA A 69 20.39 -1.54 9.10
N ALA A 70 19.90 -1.32 7.87
CA ALA A 70 20.74 -1.03 6.70
C ALA A 70 21.04 0.48 6.52
N PHE A 71 20.09 1.36 6.89
CA PHE A 71 20.18 2.81 6.70
C PHE A 71 19.68 3.58 7.93
N PRO A 72 20.36 3.50 9.07
CA PRO A 72 19.90 4.08 10.34
C PRO A 72 19.67 5.60 10.27
N ALA A 73 20.48 6.33 9.51
CA ALA A 73 20.31 7.78 9.36
C ALA A 73 19.05 8.13 8.54
N TRP A 74 18.73 7.35 7.50
CA TRP A 74 17.46 7.50 6.76
C TRP A 74 16.27 7.17 7.66
N TYR A 75 16.31 6.06 8.41
CA TYR A 75 15.28 5.70 9.37
C TYR A 75 15.03 6.83 10.38
N ALA A 76 16.06 7.29 11.07
CA ALA A 76 15.94 8.34 12.08
C ALA A 76 15.43 9.66 11.48
N GLY A 77 15.95 10.07 10.33
CA GLY A 77 15.55 11.29 9.64
C GLY A 77 14.09 11.26 9.18
N LEU A 78 13.64 10.15 8.59
CA LEU A 78 12.24 10.00 8.16
C LEU A 78 11.28 10.08 9.36
N LEU A 79 11.57 9.34 10.44
CA LEU A 79 10.71 9.32 11.62
C LEU A 79 10.70 10.65 12.36
N SER A 80 11.82 11.37 12.44
CA SER A 80 11.88 12.67 13.09
C SER A 80 11.19 13.76 12.29
N THR A 81 11.37 13.78 10.96
CA THR A 81 10.75 14.78 10.08
C THR A 81 9.23 14.60 10.01
N PHE A 82 8.76 13.37 9.92
CA PHE A 82 7.35 13.04 9.80
C PHE A 82 6.77 12.39 11.07
N TYR A 83 7.26 12.79 12.25
CA TYR A 83 6.88 12.17 13.52
C TYR A 83 5.37 12.06 13.71
N LEU A 84 4.64 13.17 13.57
CA LEU A 84 3.20 13.19 13.81
C LEU A 84 2.41 12.37 12.78
N PRO A 85 2.61 12.52 11.46
CA PRO A 85 1.97 11.66 10.47
C PRO A 85 2.24 10.16 10.70
N ILE A 86 3.48 9.78 10.98
CA ILE A 86 3.85 8.38 11.22
C ILE A 86 3.22 7.86 12.52
N ALA A 87 3.22 8.65 13.59
CA ALA A 87 2.53 8.29 14.82
C ALA A 87 1.03 8.07 14.59
N LEU A 88 0.37 8.90 13.78
CA LEU A 88 -1.04 8.74 13.41
C LEU A 88 -1.27 7.49 12.55
N VAL A 89 -0.34 7.14 11.66
CA VAL A 89 -0.39 5.86 10.93
C VAL A 89 -0.37 4.70 11.91
N LEU A 90 0.58 4.66 12.85
CA LEU A 90 0.69 3.58 13.83
C LEU A 90 -0.55 3.47 14.71
N VAL A 91 -1.07 4.60 15.21
CA VAL A 91 -2.34 4.62 15.96
C VAL A 91 -3.49 4.11 15.09
N GLY A 92 -3.55 4.50 13.83
CA GLY A 92 -4.55 4.01 12.87
C GLY A 92 -4.49 2.49 12.72
N LEU A 93 -3.30 1.93 12.51
CA LEU A 93 -3.09 0.48 12.38
C LEU A 93 -3.52 -0.27 13.65
N ILE A 94 -3.15 0.22 14.84
CA ILE A 94 -3.57 -0.36 16.11
C ILE A 94 -5.10 -0.35 16.26
N VAL A 95 -5.73 0.79 16.01
CA VAL A 95 -7.22 0.93 16.11
C VAL A 95 -7.92 0.03 15.10
N ARG A 96 -7.40 -0.07 13.87
CA ARG A 96 -7.88 -0.98 12.83
C ARG A 96 -7.75 -2.43 13.26
N GLY A 97 -6.57 -2.86 13.72
CA GLY A 97 -6.31 -4.22 14.16
C GLY A 97 -7.23 -4.64 15.32
N ILE A 98 -7.38 -3.77 16.32
CA ILE A 98 -8.36 -3.98 17.40
C ILE A 98 -9.78 -4.14 16.82
N GLY A 99 -10.18 -3.26 15.90
CA GLY A 99 -11.49 -3.33 15.27
C GLY A 99 -11.73 -4.65 14.54
N LEU A 100 -10.79 -5.10 13.73
CA LEU A 100 -10.87 -6.34 12.95
C LEU A 100 -10.96 -7.57 13.87
N GLU A 101 -10.11 -7.64 14.89
CA GLU A 101 -10.01 -8.79 15.79
C GLU A 101 -11.21 -8.91 16.74
N TRP A 102 -11.72 -7.78 17.27
CA TRP A 102 -12.74 -7.80 18.29
C TRP A 102 -14.18 -7.71 17.77
N ARG A 103 -14.37 -7.21 16.53
CA ARG A 103 -15.71 -7.04 15.94
C ARG A 103 -16.57 -8.31 16.02
N GLY A 104 -15.98 -9.45 15.70
CA GLY A 104 -16.67 -10.75 15.75
C GLY A 104 -17.00 -11.26 17.17
N LYS A 105 -16.32 -10.74 18.18
CA LYS A 105 -16.46 -11.13 19.59
C LYS A 105 -17.46 -10.27 20.34
N VAL A 106 -17.87 -9.13 19.78
CA VAL A 106 -18.79 -8.17 20.42
C VAL A 106 -20.23 -8.49 20.05
N HIS A 107 -21.07 -8.68 21.08
CA HIS A 107 -22.48 -9.04 20.90
C HIS A 107 -23.40 -7.81 20.73
N SER A 108 -23.05 -6.64 21.29
CA SER A 108 -23.85 -5.43 21.18
C SER A 108 -23.77 -4.75 19.82
N SER A 109 -24.86 -4.20 19.32
CA SER A 109 -24.90 -3.41 18.09
C SER A 109 -23.97 -2.17 18.15
N THR A 110 -23.99 -1.48 19.30
CA THR A 110 -23.11 -0.32 19.56
C THR A 110 -21.64 -0.70 19.54
N GLY A 111 -21.27 -1.85 20.13
CA GLY A 111 -19.90 -2.33 20.13
C GLY A 111 -19.41 -2.67 18.72
N ARG A 112 -20.24 -3.34 17.91
CA ARG A 112 -19.92 -3.59 16.48
C ARG A 112 -19.80 -2.30 15.68
N ALA A 113 -20.66 -1.31 15.91
CA ALA A 113 -20.56 -0.01 15.24
C ALA A 113 -19.24 0.74 15.60
N ARG A 114 -18.81 0.67 16.87
CA ARG A 114 -17.52 1.25 17.29
C ARG A 114 -16.34 0.52 16.63
N ALA A 115 -16.38 -0.80 16.55
CA ALA A 115 -15.34 -1.58 15.84
C ALA A 115 -15.32 -1.23 14.35
N ASP A 116 -16.47 -1.11 13.68
CA ASP A 116 -16.58 -0.69 12.29
C ASP A 116 -16.01 0.72 12.06
N LEU A 117 -16.26 1.66 12.97
CA LEU A 117 -15.68 3.01 12.91
C LEU A 117 -14.15 2.95 13.08
N GLY A 118 -13.66 2.13 14.03
CA GLY A 118 -12.23 1.90 14.22
C GLY A 118 -11.57 1.32 12.97
N ILE A 119 -12.18 0.33 12.33
CA ILE A 119 -11.69 -0.24 11.05
C ILE A 119 -11.66 0.83 9.96
N LEU A 120 -12.73 1.63 9.83
CA LEU A 120 -12.82 2.67 8.81
C LEU A 120 -11.74 3.75 9.00
N VAL A 121 -11.69 4.36 10.19
CA VAL A 121 -10.74 5.46 10.49
C VAL A 121 -9.31 4.94 10.48
N GLY A 122 -9.08 3.75 11.06
CA GLY A 122 -7.77 3.12 11.11
C GLY A 122 -7.27 2.65 9.74
N SER A 123 -8.15 2.43 8.76
CA SER A 123 -7.78 2.19 7.36
C SER A 123 -7.56 3.50 6.58
N PHE A 124 -8.35 4.54 6.85
CA PHE A 124 -8.24 5.83 6.19
C PHE A 124 -6.92 6.52 6.50
N LEU A 125 -6.51 6.56 7.77
CA LEU A 125 -5.30 7.28 8.20
C LEU A 125 -4.04 6.79 7.46
N PRO A 126 -3.66 5.50 7.48
CA PRO A 126 -2.47 5.06 6.76
C PRO A 126 -2.63 5.16 5.24
N ALA A 127 -3.81 4.90 4.67
CA ALA A 127 -4.07 5.03 3.25
C ALA A 127 -3.83 6.45 2.72
N PHE A 128 -4.16 7.47 3.50
CA PHE A 128 -3.92 8.87 3.14
C PHE A 128 -2.51 9.33 3.51
N LEU A 129 -2.08 9.05 4.75
CA LEU A 129 -0.85 9.64 5.31
C LEU A 129 0.42 9.10 4.65
N TRP A 130 0.48 7.84 4.23
CA TRP A 130 1.64 7.35 3.50
C TRP A 130 1.84 8.08 2.18
N GLY A 131 0.76 8.31 1.42
CA GLY A 131 0.84 9.10 0.20
C GLY A 131 1.26 10.55 0.44
N ALA A 132 0.73 11.15 1.52
CA ALA A 132 1.10 12.51 1.92
C ALA A 132 2.57 12.62 2.34
N VAL A 133 3.06 11.70 3.18
CA VAL A 133 4.46 11.67 3.66
C VAL A 133 5.44 11.53 2.50
N PHE A 134 5.22 10.58 1.61
CA PHE A 134 6.15 10.37 0.49
C PHE A 134 6.09 11.47 -0.57
N ALA A 135 4.93 12.08 -0.80
CA ALA A 135 4.82 13.22 -1.71
C ALA A 135 5.47 14.48 -1.12
N ASP A 136 5.30 14.73 0.19
CA ASP A 136 6.00 15.82 0.87
C ASP A 136 7.51 15.61 0.90
N LEU A 137 7.95 14.38 1.14
CA LEU A 137 9.37 14.01 1.10
C LEU A 137 10.01 14.31 -0.26
N LEU A 138 9.28 14.08 -1.36
CA LEU A 138 9.77 14.33 -2.72
C LEU A 138 9.74 15.81 -3.11
N HIS A 139 8.74 16.55 -2.68
CA HIS A 139 8.46 17.89 -3.22
C HIS A 139 8.58 19.02 -2.19
N GLY A 140 8.65 18.71 -0.88
CA GLY A 140 8.74 19.68 0.19
C GLY A 140 7.56 20.64 0.26
N SER A 141 6.33 20.20 -0.05
CA SER A 141 5.18 21.10 -0.10
C SER A 141 3.87 20.46 0.39
N ALA A 142 3.09 21.21 1.15
CA ALA A 142 1.79 20.79 1.65
C ALA A 142 0.78 20.45 0.52
N THR A 143 0.88 21.13 -0.62
CA THR A 143 0.03 20.85 -1.78
C THR A 143 0.36 19.50 -2.41
N ALA A 144 1.65 19.15 -2.51
CA ALA A 144 2.07 17.83 -2.96
C ALA A 144 1.67 16.74 -1.95
N ALA A 145 1.84 16.99 -0.64
CA ALA A 145 1.37 16.10 0.41
C ALA A 145 -0.13 15.79 0.27
N LEU A 146 -0.96 16.83 0.09
CA LEU A 146 -2.39 16.65 -0.10
C LEU A 146 -2.70 15.85 -1.38
N ALA A 147 -2.06 16.16 -2.50
CA ALA A 147 -2.25 15.45 -3.76
C ALA A 147 -1.83 13.98 -3.66
N GLY A 148 -0.67 13.70 -3.05
CA GLY A 148 -0.18 12.34 -2.79
C GLY A 148 -1.10 11.56 -1.86
N GLY A 149 -1.62 12.21 -0.81
CA GLY A 149 -2.60 11.61 0.10
C GLY A 149 -3.91 11.23 -0.61
N ILE A 150 -4.46 12.12 -1.46
CA ILE A 150 -5.66 11.85 -2.26
C ILE A 150 -5.40 10.72 -3.26
N PHE A 151 -4.25 10.72 -3.92
CA PHE A 151 -3.87 9.65 -4.85
C PHE A 151 -3.79 8.30 -4.14
N SER A 152 -3.01 8.19 -3.07
CA SER A 152 -2.85 6.95 -2.31
C SER A 152 -4.19 6.45 -1.78
N LEU A 153 -4.98 7.31 -1.15
CA LEU A 153 -6.31 6.98 -0.64
C LEU A 153 -7.23 6.44 -1.75
N SER A 154 -7.34 7.15 -2.87
CA SER A 154 -8.19 6.74 -3.97
C SER A 154 -7.74 5.43 -4.62
N LEU A 155 -6.43 5.21 -4.70
CA LEU A 155 -5.83 3.99 -5.21
C LEU A 155 -6.11 2.80 -4.26
N CYS A 156 -5.98 2.98 -2.94
CA CYS A 156 -6.34 1.97 -1.94
C CYS A 156 -7.83 1.60 -2.02
N VAL A 157 -8.73 2.60 -2.12
CA VAL A 157 -10.17 2.36 -2.25
C VAL A 157 -10.48 1.60 -3.54
N LEU A 158 -9.89 1.99 -4.67
CA LEU A 158 -10.06 1.30 -5.95
C LEU A 158 -9.54 -0.15 -5.88
N HIS A 159 -8.33 -0.34 -5.37
CA HIS A 159 -7.69 -1.66 -5.26
C HIS A 159 -8.46 -2.58 -4.32
N GLY A 160 -8.93 -2.07 -3.17
CA GLY A 160 -9.80 -2.80 -2.26
C GLY A 160 -11.16 -3.15 -2.85
N ALA A 161 -11.79 -2.24 -3.62
CA ALA A 161 -13.03 -2.54 -4.32
C ALA A 161 -12.86 -3.67 -5.36
N VAL A 162 -11.76 -3.65 -6.12
CA VAL A 162 -11.40 -4.70 -7.07
C VAL A 162 -11.13 -6.02 -6.33
N PHE A 163 -10.45 -5.99 -5.19
CA PHE A 163 -10.20 -7.18 -4.37
C PHE A 163 -11.50 -7.79 -3.83
N VAL A 164 -12.42 -6.97 -3.27
CA VAL A 164 -13.74 -7.45 -2.84
C VAL A 164 -14.50 -8.07 -4.02
N ALA A 165 -14.48 -7.45 -5.20
CA ALA A 165 -15.12 -8.03 -6.38
C ALA A 165 -14.51 -9.38 -6.79
N LEU A 166 -13.19 -9.54 -6.63
CA LEU A 166 -12.49 -10.79 -6.89
C LEU A 166 -12.87 -11.89 -5.88
N LYS A 167 -12.96 -11.51 -4.59
CA LYS A 167 -13.09 -12.46 -3.47
C LYS A 167 -14.53 -12.78 -3.06
N THR A 168 -15.53 -12.07 -3.59
CA THR A 168 -16.93 -12.24 -3.22
C THR A 168 -17.80 -12.66 -4.40
N SER A 169 -19.06 -13.00 -4.11
CA SER A 169 -20.11 -13.30 -5.07
C SER A 169 -21.41 -12.53 -4.71
N GLY A 170 -22.39 -12.59 -5.61
CA GLY A 170 -23.71 -11.98 -5.37
C GLY A 170 -23.71 -10.45 -5.37
N PRO A 171 -24.62 -9.82 -4.60
CA PRO A 171 -24.82 -8.37 -4.61
C PRO A 171 -23.62 -7.56 -4.15
N VAL A 172 -22.80 -8.08 -3.21
CA VAL A 172 -21.57 -7.43 -2.72
C VAL A 172 -20.59 -7.24 -3.88
N ARG A 173 -20.37 -8.28 -4.69
CA ARG A 173 -19.50 -8.21 -5.87
C ARG A 173 -19.94 -7.12 -6.86
N SER A 174 -21.25 -7.04 -7.14
CA SER A 174 -21.79 -6.03 -8.07
C SER A 174 -21.59 -4.61 -7.55
N ARG A 175 -21.82 -4.38 -6.25
CA ARG A 175 -21.57 -3.08 -5.60
C ARG A 175 -20.08 -2.75 -5.60
N ALA A 176 -19.22 -3.71 -5.31
CA ALA A 176 -17.77 -3.51 -5.31
C ALA A 176 -17.25 -3.06 -6.69
N ARG A 177 -17.70 -3.70 -7.78
CA ARG A 177 -17.37 -3.27 -9.15
C ARG A 177 -17.88 -1.86 -9.45
N ARG A 178 -19.13 -1.54 -9.07
CA ARG A 178 -19.68 -0.20 -9.26
C ARG A 178 -18.86 0.85 -8.49
N THR A 179 -18.49 0.54 -7.26
CA THR A 179 -17.65 1.43 -6.43
C THR A 179 -16.28 1.63 -7.06
N ALA A 180 -15.64 0.58 -7.57
CA ALA A 180 -14.38 0.69 -8.29
C ALA A 180 -14.50 1.64 -9.50
N MET A 181 -15.57 1.56 -10.28
CA MET A 181 -15.81 2.46 -11.42
C MET A 181 -16.04 3.90 -10.97
N ILE A 182 -16.76 4.13 -9.88
CA ILE A 182 -16.97 5.49 -9.32
C ILE A 182 -15.64 6.06 -8.81
N THR A 183 -14.87 5.26 -8.05
CA THR A 183 -13.58 5.68 -7.50
C THR A 183 -12.57 5.99 -8.59
N SER A 184 -12.63 5.31 -9.73
CA SER A 184 -11.73 5.56 -10.86
C SER A 184 -11.81 7.00 -11.39
N ALA A 185 -12.96 7.67 -11.24
CA ALA A 185 -13.13 9.07 -11.61
C ALA A 185 -12.26 10.03 -10.78
N VAL A 186 -11.87 9.62 -9.57
CA VAL A 186 -10.92 10.35 -8.72
C VAL A 186 -9.50 9.79 -8.88
N ALA A 187 -9.36 8.47 -8.88
CA ALA A 187 -8.06 7.82 -8.91
C ALA A 187 -7.26 8.13 -10.19
N LEU A 188 -7.90 8.21 -11.36
CA LEU A 188 -7.19 8.53 -12.61
C LEU A 188 -6.62 9.95 -12.63
N PRO A 189 -7.40 11.04 -12.38
CA PRO A 189 -6.84 12.37 -12.32
C PRO A 189 -5.77 12.53 -11.23
N ALA A 190 -6.01 11.96 -10.06
CA ALA A 190 -5.03 11.98 -8.96
C ALA A 190 -3.73 11.26 -9.35
N ALA A 191 -3.82 10.14 -10.07
CA ALA A 191 -2.65 9.43 -10.61
C ALA A 191 -1.89 10.28 -11.64
N VAL A 192 -2.59 10.99 -12.54
CA VAL A 192 -1.94 11.90 -13.50
C VAL A 192 -1.13 12.96 -12.75
N VAL A 193 -1.73 13.61 -11.76
CA VAL A 193 -1.04 14.66 -10.98
C VAL A 193 0.16 14.09 -10.21
N ALA A 194 -0.03 13.00 -9.47
CA ALA A 194 1.02 12.42 -8.64
C ALA A 194 2.18 11.83 -9.46
N LEU A 195 1.86 11.01 -10.47
CA LEU A 195 2.88 10.30 -11.25
C LEU A 195 3.66 11.24 -12.18
N SER A 196 3.03 12.31 -12.70
CA SER A 196 3.76 13.30 -13.51
C SER A 196 4.77 14.12 -12.70
N GLY A 197 4.56 14.26 -11.40
CA GLY A 197 5.45 14.98 -10.49
C GLY A 197 6.70 14.20 -10.12
N ILE A 198 6.62 12.86 -10.00
CA ILE A 198 7.72 12.02 -9.47
C ILE A 198 9.03 12.16 -10.27
N PRO A 199 9.05 12.07 -11.62
CA PRO A 199 10.31 12.16 -12.36
C PRO A 199 11.04 13.50 -12.21
N GLY A 200 10.30 14.59 -12.02
CA GLY A 200 10.86 15.95 -11.85
C GLY A 200 11.34 16.25 -10.42
N ALA A 201 10.98 15.40 -9.44
CA ALA A 201 11.30 15.62 -8.03
C ALA A 201 12.65 15.00 -7.62
N SER A 202 13.27 14.18 -8.47
CA SER A 202 14.54 13.54 -8.13
C SER A 202 15.67 14.56 -7.96
N ALA A 203 16.28 14.57 -6.78
CA ALA A 203 17.37 15.50 -6.43
C ALA A 203 18.62 15.37 -7.33
N SER A 204 18.78 14.25 -8.03
CA SER A 204 19.91 14.00 -8.94
C SER A 204 19.62 14.38 -10.40
N VAL A 205 18.38 14.75 -10.73
CA VAL A 205 17.93 14.95 -12.10
C VAL A 205 17.31 16.33 -12.22
N SER A 206 18.16 17.33 -12.47
CA SER A 206 17.70 18.69 -12.82
C SER A 206 17.09 18.75 -14.22
N ASP A 207 17.29 17.73 -15.03
CA ASP A 207 16.76 17.60 -16.39
C ASP A 207 15.86 16.34 -16.47
N TRP A 208 14.58 16.56 -16.78
CA TRP A 208 13.60 15.48 -16.98
C TRP A 208 14.02 14.45 -18.05
N ALA A 209 14.87 14.85 -19.00
CA ALA A 209 15.41 13.98 -20.02
C ALA A 209 16.48 13.00 -19.48
N ALA A 210 17.05 13.27 -18.31
CA ALA A 210 18.14 12.47 -17.75
C ALA A 210 17.68 11.20 -16.98
N ALA A 211 16.34 11.04 -16.73
CA ALA A 211 15.81 9.85 -16.06
C ALA A 211 14.64 9.20 -16.82
N PRO A 212 14.85 8.73 -18.06
CA PRO A 212 13.77 8.15 -18.88
C PRO A 212 13.13 6.91 -18.24
N TRP A 213 13.85 6.20 -17.40
CA TRP A 213 13.35 5.04 -16.70
C TRP A 213 12.31 5.39 -15.61
N LEU A 214 12.41 6.55 -14.96
CA LEU A 214 11.39 7.04 -14.01
C LEU A 214 10.07 7.31 -14.74
N TRP A 215 10.16 7.94 -15.93
CA TRP A 215 9.00 8.11 -16.79
C TRP A 215 8.42 6.78 -17.26
N ALA A 216 9.27 5.81 -17.61
CA ALA A 216 8.82 4.48 -17.97
C ALA A 216 8.06 3.79 -16.82
N CYS A 217 8.53 3.92 -15.58
CA CYS A 217 7.82 3.41 -14.40
C CYS A 217 6.46 4.11 -14.19
N ALA A 218 6.43 5.46 -14.27
CA ALA A 218 5.21 6.24 -14.09
C ALA A 218 4.18 5.94 -15.20
N LEU A 219 4.59 5.87 -16.45
CA LEU A 219 3.73 5.52 -17.59
C LEU A 219 3.21 4.08 -17.49
N THR A 220 4.06 3.15 -17.06
CA THR A 220 3.67 1.75 -16.83
C THR A 220 2.63 1.67 -15.69
N ALA A 221 2.83 2.41 -14.61
CA ALA A 221 1.85 2.50 -13.51
C ALA A 221 0.50 3.04 -13.99
N MET A 222 0.51 4.10 -14.81
CA MET A 222 -0.69 4.70 -15.38
C MET A 222 -1.40 3.75 -16.35
N ALA A 223 -0.65 3.09 -17.24
CA ALA A 223 -1.19 2.12 -18.18
C ALA A 223 -1.82 0.92 -17.44
N ALA A 224 -1.15 0.43 -16.39
CA ALA A 224 -1.65 -0.64 -15.55
C ALA A 224 -2.93 -0.24 -14.79
N LEU A 225 -3.01 1.00 -14.25
CA LEU A 225 -4.21 1.53 -13.62
C LEU A 225 -5.38 1.57 -14.61
N SER A 226 -5.16 2.13 -15.78
CA SER A 226 -6.16 2.23 -16.84
C SER A 226 -6.62 0.84 -17.30
N ALA A 227 -5.71 -0.11 -17.46
CA ALA A 227 -6.02 -1.50 -17.76
C ALA A 227 -6.85 -2.15 -16.64
N GLY A 228 -6.51 -1.93 -15.37
CA GLY A 228 -7.25 -2.44 -14.21
C GLY A 228 -8.70 -1.96 -14.21
N ILE A 229 -8.93 -0.69 -14.49
CA ILE A 229 -10.27 -0.10 -14.61
C ILE A 229 -11.04 -0.73 -15.80
N ALA A 230 -10.42 -0.82 -16.97
CA ALA A 230 -11.03 -1.44 -18.15
C ALA A 230 -11.38 -2.91 -17.93
N LEU A 231 -10.51 -3.65 -17.23
CA LEU A 231 -10.73 -5.06 -16.88
C LEU A 231 -11.85 -5.22 -15.85
N THR A 232 -11.96 -4.29 -14.89
CA THR A 232 -13.08 -4.24 -13.92
C THR A 232 -14.41 -4.04 -14.66
N TRP A 233 -14.45 -3.11 -15.60
CA TRP A 233 -15.64 -2.87 -16.44
C TRP A 233 -16.02 -4.11 -17.25
N ARG A 234 -15.03 -4.83 -17.79
CA ARG A 234 -15.22 -6.09 -18.52
C ARG A 234 -15.52 -7.30 -17.61
N GLY A 235 -15.52 -7.12 -16.30
CA GLY A 235 -15.81 -8.18 -15.33
C GLY A 235 -14.68 -9.20 -15.12
N ARG A 236 -13.46 -8.89 -15.55
CA ARG A 236 -12.28 -9.76 -15.38
C ARG A 236 -11.55 -9.46 -14.09
N ASP A 237 -12.19 -9.73 -12.93
CA ASP A 237 -11.73 -9.30 -11.60
C ASP A 237 -10.30 -9.72 -11.27
N GLY A 238 -9.86 -10.94 -11.64
CA GLY A 238 -8.50 -11.41 -11.34
C GLY A 238 -7.44 -10.60 -12.09
N TRP A 239 -7.65 -10.35 -13.39
CA TRP A 239 -6.75 -9.52 -14.18
C TRP A 239 -6.81 -8.05 -13.77
N ALA A 240 -7.99 -7.56 -13.35
CA ALA A 240 -8.15 -6.22 -12.81
C ALA A 240 -7.33 -6.03 -11.53
N PHE A 241 -7.35 -7.01 -10.63
CA PHE A 241 -6.55 -6.99 -9.41
C PHE A 241 -5.05 -7.03 -9.73
N ALA A 242 -4.61 -7.91 -10.62
CA ALA A 242 -3.21 -7.95 -11.04
C ALA A 242 -2.75 -6.62 -11.65
N ALA A 243 -3.60 -5.99 -12.49
CA ALA A 243 -3.28 -4.71 -13.10
C ALA A 243 -3.22 -3.56 -12.09
N THR A 244 -4.16 -3.49 -11.12
CA THR A 244 -4.09 -2.46 -10.06
C THR A 244 -2.90 -2.70 -9.11
N ALA A 245 -2.55 -3.95 -8.80
CA ALA A 245 -1.33 -4.29 -8.06
C ALA A 245 -0.06 -3.86 -8.83
N SER A 246 -0.03 -4.11 -10.15
CA SER A 246 1.08 -3.65 -11.02
C SER A 246 1.18 -2.13 -11.08
N SER A 247 0.06 -1.42 -11.03
CA SER A 247 0.05 0.05 -10.94
C SER A 247 0.70 0.54 -9.64
N ILE A 248 0.36 -0.07 -8.50
CA ILE A 248 0.98 0.25 -7.21
C ILE A 248 2.48 -0.07 -7.25
N ALA A 249 2.85 -1.23 -7.81
CA ALA A 249 4.25 -1.62 -7.94
C ALA A 249 5.05 -0.66 -8.82
N GLY A 250 4.49 -0.23 -9.96
CA GLY A 250 5.11 0.76 -10.84
C GLY A 250 5.24 2.14 -10.17
N THR A 251 4.24 2.54 -9.38
CA THR A 251 4.29 3.76 -8.56
C THR A 251 5.40 3.66 -7.52
N GLY A 252 5.52 2.53 -6.81
CA GLY A 252 6.60 2.28 -5.86
C GLY A 252 7.98 2.33 -6.52
N ALA A 253 8.12 1.71 -7.69
CA ALA A 253 9.38 1.75 -8.44
C ALA A 253 9.77 3.18 -8.86
N ALA A 254 8.80 3.99 -9.33
CA ALA A 254 9.03 5.39 -9.65
C ALA A 254 9.41 6.20 -8.40
N LEU A 255 8.67 6.03 -7.30
CA LEU A 255 8.88 6.72 -6.03
C LEU A 255 10.27 6.44 -5.45
N PHE A 256 10.59 5.16 -5.20
CA PHE A 256 11.88 4.78 -4.63
C PHE A 256 13.04 5.01 -5.61
N GLY A 257 12.75 4.93 -6.90
CA GLY A 257 13.70 5.33 -7.91
C GLY A 257 14.07 6.81 -7.85
N ALA A 258 13.09 7.68 -7.63
CA ALA A 258 13.33 9.11 -7.45
C ALA A 258 14.08 9.41 -6.14
N LEU A 259 13.86 8.61 -5.09
CA LEU A 259 14.54 8.70 -3.80
C LEU A 259 15.93 8.03 -3.80
N SER A 260 16.27 7.22 -4.81
CA SER A 260 17.49 6.40 -4.84
C SER A 260 18.80 7.18 -4.65
N PRO A 261 18.97 8.42 -5.17
CA PRO A 261 20.20 9.15 -4.96
C PRO A 261 20.35 9.73 -3.56
N ALA A 262 19.23 10.24 -3.01
CA ALA A 262 19.14 10.89 -1.71
C ALA A 262 17.78 10.62 -1.07
N PRO A 263 17.68 9.65 -0.15
CA PRO A 263 16.41 9.27 0.46
C PRO A 263 15.85 10.34 1.41
N LEU A 264 16.66 11.32 1.77
CA LEU A 264 16.29 12.56 2.46
C LEU A 264 17.05 13.74 1.86
N PRO A 265 16.52 14.96 1.92
CA PRO A 265 17.25 16.15 1.52
C PRO A 265 18.61 16.25 2.21
N GLY A 266 19.70 16.33 1.43
CA GLY A 266 21.06 16.43 1.92
C GLY A 266 21.67 15.14 2.51
N LEU A 267 21.01 13.98 2.37
CA LEU A 267 21.52 12.69 2.84
C LEU A 267 21.55 11.69 1.68
N THR A 268 22.71 11.32 1.20
CA THR A 268 22.85 10.28 0.18
C THR A 268 22.66 8.89 0.75
N ILE A 269 22.31 7.90 -0.10
CA ILE A 269 22.21 6.49 0.34
C ILE A 269 23.52 5.95 0.89
N ALA A 270 24.65 6.42 0.39
CA ALA A 270 25.98 6.02 0.86
C ALA A 270 26.24 6.54 2.29
N GLU A 271 25.90 7.79 2.57
CA GLU A 271 26.04 8.40 3.90
C GLU A 271 25.03 7.83 4.90
N ALA A 272 23.85 7.43 4.44
CA ALA A 272 22.81 6.83 5.27
C ALA A 272 23.11 5.37 5.66
N ALA A 273 24.00 4.69 4.92
CA ALA A 273 24.22 3.25 5.03
C ALA A 273 25.02 2.86 6.29
N SER A 274 24.66 1.71 6.84
CA SER A 274 25.47 1.01 7.84
C SER A 274 26.79 0.52 7.22
N GLY A 275 27.77 0.24 8.09
CA GLY A 275 29.08 -0.24 7.67
C GLY A 275 29.01 -1.57 6.87
N PRO A 276 30.04 -1.86 6.06
CA PRO A 276 30.05 -3.04 5.17
C PRO A 276 29.83 -4.38 5.89
N TYR A 277 30.33 -4.51 7.10
CA TYR A 277 30.13 -5.70 7.93
C TYR A 277 28.64 -5.94 8.22
N THR A 278 27.94 -4.91 8.68
CA THR A 278 26.49 -4.99 8.99
C THR A 278 25.69 -5.34 7.75
N LEU A 279 25.94 -4.68 6.61
CA LEU A 279 25.25 -4.97 5.35
C LEU A 279 25.49 -6.41 4.88
N ASN A 280 26.71 -6.94 5.08
CA ASN A 280 27.05 -8.32 4.74
C ASN A 280 26.25 -9.31 5.61
N VAL A 281 26.25 -9.13 6.94
CA VAL A 281 25.49 -9.98 7.86
C VAL A 281 23.99 -9.96 7.52
N LEU A 282 23.43 -8.78 7.28
CA LEU A 282 22.04 -8.63 6.85
C LEU A 282 21.77 -9.37 5.54
N THR A 283 22.72 -9.37 4.60
CA THR A 283 22.57 -10.08 3.31
C THR A 283 22.43 -11.58 3.52
N TRP A 284 23.24 -12.18 4.35
CA TRP A 284 23.12 -13.61 4.67
C TRP A 284 21.79 -13.94 5.35
N ILE A 285 21.36 -13.12 6.30
CA ILE A 285 20.06 -13.29 6.97
C ILE A 285 18.92 -13.15 5.95
N GLY A 286 18.97 -12.11 5.10
CA GLY A 286 17.96 -11.85 4.08
C GLY A 286 17.86 -12.95 3.02
N LEU A 287 18.99 -13.49 2.57
CA LEU A 287 19.03 -14.59 1.60
C LEU A 287 18.33 -15.87 2.12
N VAL A 288 18.36 -16.09 3.42
CA VAL A 288 17.65 -17.20 4.04
C VAL A 288 16.19 -16.83 4.33
N ALA A 289 15.95 -15.70 4.99
CA ALA A 289 14.61 -15.33 5.48
C ALA A 289 13.62 -14.97 4.36
N LEU A 290 14.04 -14.18 3.36
CA LEU A 290 13.14 -13.69 2.30
C LEU A 290 12.46 -14.82 1.50
N PRO A 291 13.16 -15.88 1.03
CA PRO A 291 12.51 -16.98 0.32
C PRO A 291 11.43 -17.69 1.16
N PHE A 292 11.68 -17.89 2.46
CA PHE A 292 10.70 -18.51 3.36
C PHE A 292 9.47 -17.62 3.56
N VAL A 293 9.67 -16.31 3.78
CA VAL A 293 8.58 -15.34 3.95
C VAL A 293 7.75 -15.25 2.68
N LEU A 294 8.38 -15.11 1.51
CA LEU A 294 7.68 -15.05 0.21
C LEU A 294 6.95 -16.36 -0.08
N GLY A 295 7.56 -17.51 0.21
CA GLY A 295 6.93 -18.82 0.06
C GLY A 295 5.70 -18.99 0.95
N TYR A 296 5.81 -18.60 2.23
CA TYR A 296 4.69 -18.63 3.17
C TYR A 296 3.56 -17.68 2.72
N GLN A 297 3.90 -16.46 2.30
CA GLN A 297 2.92 -15.49 1.81
C GLN A 297 2.17 -16.04 0.58
N ALA A 298 2.89 -16.57 -0.40
CA ALA A 298 2.29 -17.16 -1.60
C ALA A 298 1.38 -18.35 -1.24
N TRP A 299 1.82 -19.22 -0.32
CA TRP A 299 1.04 -20.34 0.17
C TRP A 299 -0.24 -19.88 0.89
N SER A 300 -0.16 -18.88 1.75
CA SER A 300 -1.32 -18.31 2.45
C SER A 300 -2.38 -17.81 1.45
N TYR A 301 -1.97 -17.02 0.45
CA TYR A 301 -2.89 -16.55 -0.58
C TYR A 301 -3.47 -17.69 -1.42
N TRP A 302 -2.69 -18.73 -1.69
CA TRP A 302 -3.17 -19.90 -2.41
C TRP A 302 -4.22 -20.69 -1.62
N VAL A 303 -4.04 -20.86 -0.31
CA VAL A 303 -5.00 -21.54 0.58
C VAL A 303 -6.32 -20.78 0.60
N PHE A 304 -6.28 -19.47 0.78
CA PHE A 304 -7.48 -18.62 0.92
C PHE A 304 -8.00 -18.06 -0.41
N ARG A 305 -7.62 -18.62 -1.57
CA ARG A 305 -8.00 -18.08 -2.88
C ARG A 305 -9.48 -18.17 -3.25
N LYS A 306 -10.29 -18.99 -2.55
CA LYS A 306 -11.71 -19.21 -2.86
C LYS A 306 -12.55 -17.96 -2.62
N ARG A 307 -13.64 -17.82 -3.39
CA ARG A 307 -14.63 -16.76 -3.19
C ARG A 307 -15.51 -17.03 -1.97
N LEU A 308 -15.84 -15.99 -1.25
CA LEU A 308 -16.77 -16.01 -0.13
C LEU A 308 -18.18 -15.74 -0.62
N VAL A 309 -19.14 -16.49 -0.06
CA VAL A 309 -20.57 -16.32 -0.25
C VAL A 309 -21.15 -15.78 1.06
N ALA A 310 -22.13 -14.85 0.99
CA ALA A 310 -22.85 -14.44 2.19
C ALA A 310 -23.62 -15.64 2.75
N GLU A 311 -23.43 -15.97 4.01
CA GLU A 311 -24.26 -16.98 4.67
C GLU A 311 -25.67 -16.45 4.77
N VAL A 312 -26.62 -17.20 4.22
CA VAL A 312 -28.05 -16.92 4.37
C VAL A 312 -28.41 -17.37 5.77
N SER A 313 -28.62 -16.40 6.68
CA SER A 313 -29.14 -16.63 8.05
C SER A 313 -30.63 -16.82 8.02
#